data_8b37b5acb28ce0eb937d6d11233d6a33
#
_entry.id   8b37b5acb28ce0eb937d6d11233d6a33
#
_cell.length_a   1.000
_cell.length_b   1.000
_cell.length_c   1.000
_cell.angle_alpha   90.00
_cell.angle_beta   90.00
_cell.angle_gamma   90.00
#
_symmetry.space_group_name_H-M   'P 1'
#
loop_
_entity.id
_entity.type
_entity.pdbx_description
1 polymer ?
#
loop_
_entity_poly.entity_id
_entity_poly.type
_entity_poly.pdbx_seq_one_letter_code
_entity_poly.pdbx_strand_id
1 'polypeptide(L)' 'MVFERNGYTLYARDQRVRGEKFQTIYFFTKRKPVVGTTVDVPQGYLVVVEKKTGIPYLRKK' A
#
# COMPACT_ATOMS: atom_id res chain seq x y z
N MET A 1 3.36 -10.87 -7.56
CA MET A 1 4.17 -11.12 -6.37
C MET A 1 3.62 -10.35 -5.18
N VAL A 2 3.93 -10.80 -3.99
CA VAL A 2 3.47 -10.17 -2.76
C VAL A 2 4.65 -9.45 -2.11
N PHE A 3 4.48 -8.19 -1.77
CA PHE A 3 5.49 -7.46 -1.01
C PHE A 3 5.09 -7.42 0.45
N GLU A 4 6.03 -7.76 1.32
CA GLU A 4 5.79 -7.84 2.75
C GLU A 4 6.97 -7.23 3.50
N ARG A 5 6.67 -6.45 4.55
CA ARG A 5 7.70 -5.85 5.41
C ARG A 5 7.16 -5.76 6.83
N ASN A 6 7.95 -6.26 7.79
CA ASN A 6 7.59 -6.25 9.22
C ASN A 6 6.22 -6.87 9.51
N GLY A 7 5.84 -7.90 8.77
CA GLY A 7 4.55 -8.55 8.93
C GLY A 7 3.39 -7.82 8.27
N TYR A 8 3.66 -6.71 7.61
CA TYR A 8 2.65 -5.98 6.85
C TYR A 8 2.78 -6.33 5.37
N THR A 9 1.64 -6.52 4.73
CA THR A 9 1.57 -6.82 3.30
C THR A 9 1.04 -5.61 2.56
N LEU A 10 1.63 -5.33 1.41
CA LEU A 10 1.22 -4.19 0.59
C LEU A 10 0.01 -4.58 -0.26
N TYR A 11 -1.03 -3.78 -0.16
CA TYR A 11 -2.26 -3.92 -0.95
C TYR A 11 -2.52 -2.65 -1.72
N ALA A 12 -3.26 -2.81 -2.81
CA ALA A 12 -3.75 -1.68 -3.59
C ALA A 12 -5.22 -1.86 -3.85
N ARG A 13 -5.95 -0.75 -3.88
CA ARG A 13 -7.34 -0.74 -4.26
C ARG A 13 -7.65 0.54 -5.03
N ASP A 14 -8.66 0.48 -5.87
CA ASP A 14 -9.14 1.66 -6.57
C ASP A 14 -10.19 2.35 -5.71
N GLN A 15 -10.05 3.64 -5.56
CA GLN A 15 -11.00 4.44 -4.82
C GLN A 15 -11.60 5.49 -5.75
N ARG A 16 -12.92 5.60 -5.71
CA ARG A 16 -13.60 6.63 -6.46
C ARG A 16 -13.34 7.98 -5.83
N VAL A 17 -12.78 8.89 -6.62
CA VAL A 17 -12.56 10.26 -6.18
C VAL A 17 -13.60 11.14 -6.83
N ARG A 18 -13.46 12.45 -6.66
CA ARG A 18 -14.41 13.43 -7.16
C ARG A 18 -14.74 13.19 -8.64
N GLY A 19 -16.02 13.12 -8.96
CA GLY A 19 -16.48 12.83 -10.30
C GLY A 19 -16.43 11.35 -10.60
N GLU A 20 -16.17 10.98 -11.84
CA GLU A 20 -16.13 9.58 -12.28
C GLU A 20 -14.71 9.03 -12.34
N LYS A 21 -13.76 9.70 -11.70
CA LYS A 21 -12.37 9.26 -11.72
C LYS A 21 -12.09 8.29 -10.60
N PHE A 22 -11.17 7.39 -10.85
CA PHE A 22 -10.68 6.45 -9.84
C PHE A 22 -9.22 6.72 -9.57
N GLN A 23 -8.82 6.51 -8.32
CA GLN A 23 -7.44 6.65 -7.91
C GLN A 23 -7.00 5.36 -7.22
N THR A 24 -5.83 4.85 -7.59
CA THR A 24 -5.27 3.68 -6.94
C THR A 24 -4.60 4.10 -5.64
N ILE A 25 -5.00 3.46 -4.55
CA ILE A 25 -4.46 3.73 -3.23
C ILE A 25 -3.66 2.51 -2.79
N TYR A 26 -2.48 2.75 -2.25
CA TYR A 26 -1.61 1.71 -1.71
C TYR A 26 -1.59 1.80 -0.19
N PHE A 27 -1.64 0.64 0.47
CA PHE A 27 -1.61 0.62 1.93
C PHE A 27 -1.01 -0.68 2.43
N PHE A 28 -0.47 -0.63 3.64
CA PHE A 28 0.08 -1.80 4.30
C PHE A 28 -0.85 -2.22 5.43
N THR A 29 -1.05 -3.52 5.57
CA THR A 29 -1.89 -4.06 6.63
C THR A 29 -1.44 -5.47 6.99
N LYS A 30 -1.63 -5.83 8.25
CA LYS A 30 -1.37 -7.19 8.73
C LYS A 30 -2.52 -8.13 8.40
N ARG A 31 -3.71 -7.59 8.20
CA ARG A 31 -4.90 -8.38 7.92
C ARG A 31 -5.26 -8.28 6.45
N LYS A 32 -5.85 -9.35 5.94
CA LYS A 32 -6.37 -9.31 4.58
C LYS A 32 -7.55 -8.36 4.53
N PRO A 33 -7.50 -7.31 3.71
CA PRO A 33 -8.61 -6.36 3.62
C PRO A 33 -9.79 -6.97 2.88
N VAL A 34 -10.99 -6.42 3.13
CA VAL A 34 -12.18 -6.83 2.41
C VAL A 34 -12.06 -6.48 0.94
N VAL A 35 -11.48 -5.32 0.64
CA VAL A 35 -11.28 -4.85 -0.73
C VAL A 35 -9.81 -4.55 -0.92
N GLY A 36 -9.25 -5.05 -2.01
CA GLY A 36 -7.86 -4.79 -2.34
C GLY A 36 -7.15 -6.05 -2.81
N THR A 37 -6.08 -5.87 -3.53
CA THR A 37 -5.24 -6.96 -4.02
C THR A 37 -3.80 -6.74 -3.63
N THR A 38 -3.06 -7.84 -3.44
CA THR A 38 -1.65 -7.74 -3.14
C THR A 38 -0.89 -7.25 -4.35
N VAL A 39 0.09 -6.37 -4.12
CA VAL A 39 0.88 -5.79 -5.20
C VAL A 39 2.34 -5.67 -4.77
N ASP A 40 3.22 -5.53 -5.76
CA ASP A 40 4.60 -5.16 -5.52
C ASP A 40 4.71 -3.66 -5.33
N VAL A 41 5.86 -3.20 -4.85
CA VAL A 41 6.12 -1.78 -4.72
C VAL A 41 6.04 -1.14 -6.12
N PRO A 42 5.18 -0.12 -6.29
CA PRO A 42 5.05 0.50 -7.61
C PRO A 42 6.31 1.26 -7.99
N GLN A 43 6.53 1.36 -9.30
CA GLN A 43 7.67 2.07 -9.82
C GLN A 43 7.62 3.54 -9.39
N GLY A 44 8.76 4.07 -8.98
CA GLY A 44 8.84 5.45 -8.53
C GLY A 44 8.60 5.62 -7.03
N TYR A 45 8.40 4.52 -6.30
CA TYR A 45 8.19 4.56 -4.86
C TYR A 45 9.23 3.70 -4.14
N LEU A 46 9.45 4.02 -2.88
CA LEU A 46 10.27 3.20 -2.00
C LEU A 46 9.53 2.96 -0.71
N VAL A 47 9.94 1.92 0.02
CA VAL A 47 9.32 1.56 1.28
C VAL A 47 10.13 2.14 2.42
N VAL A 48 9.44 2.85 3.32
CA VAL A 48 10.05 3.41 4.52
C VAL A 48 9.32 2.83 5.71
N VAL A 49 10.07 2.44 6.74
CA VAL A 49 9.49 1.92 7.98
C VAL A 49 9.55 3.01 9.03
N GLU A 50 8.39 3.33 9.63
CA GLU A 50 8.32 4.29 10.72
C GLU A 50 9.00 3.71 11.96
N LYS A 51 9.97 4.41 12.51
CA LYS A 51 10.76 3.90 13.64
C LYS A 51 9.91 3.74 14.91
N LYS A 52 8.95 4.62 15.12
CA LYS A 52 8.15 4.59 16.34
C LYS A 52 7.12 3.48 16.35
N THR A 53 6.53 3.19 15.21
CA THR A 53 5.43 2.22 15.11
C THR A 53 5.83 0.94 14.42
N GLY A 54 6.90 0.96 13.64
CA GLY A 54 7.30 -0.18 12.83
C GLY A 54 6.41 -0.41 11.63
N ILE A 55 5.52 0.52 11.34
CA ILE A 55 4.59 0.38 10.21
C ILE A 55 5.25 0.89 8.94
N PRO A 56 5.32 0.08 7.89
CA PRO A 56 5.87 0.53 6.63
C PRO A 56 4.90 1.43 5.87
N TYR A 57 5.45 2.29 5.04
CA TYR A 57 4.64 3.11 4.15
C TYR A 57 5.44 3.40 2.88
N LEU A 58 4.72 3.80 1.83
CA LEU A 58 5.34 4.14 0.56
C LEU A 58 5.71 5.62 0.54
N ARG A 59 6.89 5.88 0.03
CA ARG A 59 7.37 7.25 -0.16
C ARG A 59 7.74 7.43 -1.62
N LYS A 60 7.35 8.54 -2.19
CA LYS A 60 7.69 8.85 -3.57
C LYS A 60 9.17 9.19 -3.66
N LYS A 61 9.85 8.62 -4.63
CA LYS A 61 11.26 8.89 -4.86
C LYS A 61 11.51 10.33 -5.30
#